data_56c3ae2487552c848a4eb204cc5be050
#
_entry.id   56c3ae2487552c848a4eb204cc5be050
#
_cell.length_a   1.000
_cell.length_b   1.000
_cell.length_c   1.000
_cell.angle_alpha   90.00
_cell.angle_beta   90.00
_cell.angle_gamma   90.00
#
_symmetry.space_group_name_H-M   'P 1'
#
loop_
_entity.id
_entity.type
_entity.pdbx_description
1 polymer ?
#
loop_
_entity_poly.entity_id
_entity_poly.type
_entity_poly.pdbx_seq_one_letter_code
_entity_poly.pdbx_strand_id
1 'polypeptide(L)'
;LNSGGNQAFFQMVDYIRHKMSVSVLFYAWTIDEAKRVEKLEDLWEDVDFYTFVKETKEEPDSPLVRNPFYYKWLKKLKMSIERKMRRQLLSTSNSTVDLLKDKDFVREKSVLPNSVYKEFDTRYIDYVTKVAHTGFDIIQVEFYELIALGYVLPQNVQTIFVHHELRYIRNENEMNLFQAIRPSDRMNFLVAKDFEWNALQKYKHIIALTEVDRLLLASYLGREDHIYASPAVV
;
A
#
# COMPACT_ATOMS: atom_id res chain seq x y z
N LEU A 1 -10.23 12.11 6.04
CA LEU A 1 -9.31 12.05 4.91
C LEU A 1 -7.98 12.67 5.33
N ASN A 2 -6.99 11.82 5.67
CA ASN A 2 -5.76 12.29 6.31
C ASN A 2 -4.56 12.38 5.34
N SER A 3 -4.73 12.10 4.06
CA SER A 3 -3.69 12.19 3.03
C SER A 3 -4.23 12.81 1.75
N GLY A 4 -3.34 13.44 0.97
CA GLY A 4 -3.71 14.03 -0.32
C GLY A 4 -4.28 13.01 -1.32
N GLY A 5 -3.70 11.80 -1.34
CA GLY A 5 -4.21 10.71 -2.21
C GLY A 5 -5.64 10.28 -1.86
N ASN A 6 -5.97 10.18 -0.57
CA ASN A 6 -7.34 9.88 -0.15
C ASN A 6 -8.33 11.00 -0.49
N GLN A 7 -7.89 12.26 -0.43
CA GLN A 7 -8.73 13.40 -0.81
C GLN A 7 -8.96 13.42 -2.32
N ALA A 8 -7.92 13.19 -3.12
CA ALA A 8 -8.02 13.12 -4.58
C ALA A 8 -8.95 11.96 -5.00
N PHE A 9 -8.81 10.79 -4.41
CA PHE A 9 -9.70 9.65 -4.64
C PHE A 9 -11.16 10.00 -4.30
N PHE A 10 -11.41 10.58 -3.13
CA PHE A 10 -12.74 10.98 -2.72
C PHE A 10 -13.37 11.96 -3.71
N GLN A 11 -12.66 13.02 -4.09
CA GLN A 11 -13.14 14.02 -5.04
C GLN A 11 -13.40 13.43 -6.43
N MET A 12 -12.54 12.50 -6.87
CA MET A 12 -12.72 11.79 -8.12
C MET A 12 -14.00 10.96 -8.10
N VAL A 13 -14.22 10.13 -7.08
CA VAL A 13 -15.44 9.32 -6.96
C VAL A 13 -16.67 10.22 -6.90
N ASP A 14 -16.64 11.28 -6.09
CA ASP A 14 -17.76 12.22 -5.98
C ASP A 14 -18.11 12.90 -7.32
N TYR A 15 -17.11 13.16 -8.16
CA TYR A 15 -17.33 13.74 -9.49
C TYR A 15 -17.86 12.71 -10.50
N ILE A 16 -17.27 11.49 -10.54
CA ILE A 16 -17.60 10.52 -11.59
C ILE A 16 -18.93 9.80 -11.34
N ARG A 17 -19.35 9.60 -10.06
CA ARG A 17 -20.60 8.93 -9.72
C ARG A 17 -21.84 9.59 -10.37
N HIS A 18 -21.79 10.88 -10.66
CA HIS A 18 -22.85 11.61 -11.37
C HIS A 18 -22.84 11.38 -12.88
N LYS A 19 -21.86 10.68 -13.43
CA LYS A 19 -21.66 10.49 -14.88
C LYS A 19 -21.72 9.03 -15.31
N MET A 20 -21.45 8.12 -14.40
CA MET A 20 -21.43 6.68 -14.64
C MET A 20 -21.75 5.91 -13.36
N SER A 21 -22.14 4.64 -13.50
CA SER A 21 -22.27 3.76 -12.36
C SER A 21 -20.88 3.46 -11.77
N VAL A 22 -20.73 3.70 -10.48
CA VAL A 22 -19.47 3.52 -9.77
C VAL A 22 -19.63 2.46 -8.69
N SER A 23 -18.65 1.58 -8.59
CA SER A 23 -18.51 0.67 -7.46
C SER A 23 -17.14 0.84 -6.86
N VAL A 24 -17.02 0.79 -5.54
CA VAL A 24 -15.76 0.95 -4.82
C VAL A 24 -15.46 -0.28 -3.98
N LEU A 25 -14.26 -0.86 -4.14
CA LEU A 25 -13.79 -1.98 -3.32
C LEU A 25 -12.76 -1.50 -2.31
N PHE A 26 -13.07 -1.68 -1.03
CA PHE A 26 -12.20 -1.36 0.08
C PHE A 26 -11.55 -2.61 0.69
N TYR A 27 -10.29 -2.45 1.09
CA TYR A 27 -9.60 -3.37 1.97
C TYR A 27 -9.57 -2.79 3.38
N ALA A 28 -10.29 -3.40 4.30
CA ALA A 28 -10.28 -3.05 5.71
C ALA A 28 -9.44 -4.04 6.52
N TRP A 29 -8.52 -3.52 7.34
CA TRP A 29 -7.72 -4.36 8.24
C TRP A 29 -8.53 -4.86 9.42
N THR A 30 -9.51 -4.06 9.88
CA THR A 30 -10.31 -4.30 11.06
C THR A 30 -11.79 -4.10 10.77
N ILE A 31 -12.64 -4.69 11.61
CA ILE A 31 -14.09 -4.47 11.57
C ILE A 31 -14.43 -2.99 11.79
N ASP A 32 -13.66 -2.29 12.64
CA ASP A 32 -13.91 -0.87 12.90
C ASP A 32 -13.57 0.02 11.70
N GLU A 33 -12.63 -0.39 10.86
CA GLU A 33 -12.38 0.28 9.57
C GLU A 33 -13.52 0.02 8.58
N ALA A 34 -14.04 -1.20 8.51
CA ALA A 34 -15.17 -1.54 7.67
C ALA A 34 -16.42 -0.69 8.02
N LYS A 35 -16.72 -0.52 9.30
CA LYS A 35 -17.81 0.37 9.76
C LYS A 35 -17.66 1.83 9.33
N ARG A 36 -16.45 2.28 8.99
CA ARG A 36 -16.26 3.64 8.46
C ARG A 36 -16.67 3.73 7.00
N VAL A 37 -16.68 2.62 6.27
CA VAL A 37 -17.17 2.56 4.89
C VAL A 37 -18.68 2.76 4.89
N GLU A 38 -19.44 2.22 5.87
CA GLU A 38 -20.88 2.41 6.02
C GLU A 38 -21.26 3.91 6.00
N LYS A 39 -20.41 4.79 6.54
CA LYS A 39 -20.66 6.25 6.48
C LYS A 39 -20.50 6.84 5.08
N LEU A 40 -19.76 6.18 4.19
CA LEU A 40 -19.65 6.57 2.78
C LEU A 40 -20.88 6.06 2.01
N GLU A 41 -21.42 4.91 2.37
CA GLU A 41 -22.68 4.39 1.83
C GLU A 41 -23.83 5.37 2.10
N ASP A 42 -23.89 5.92 3.33
CA ASP A 42 -24.88 6.97 3.68
C ASP A 42 -24.68 8.27 2.86
N LEU A 43 -23.44 8.58 2.46
CA LEU A 43 -23.11 9.80 1.71
C LEU A 43 -23.32 9.63 0.20
N TRP A 44 -23.08 8.43 -0.33
CA TRP A 44 -23.10 8.10 -1.75
C TRP A 44 -24.06 6.94 -2.03
N GLU A 45 -25.38 7.20 -1.94
CA GLU A 45 -26.43 6.22 -2.16
C GLU A 45 -26.43 5.61 -3.59
N ASP A 46 -25.76 6.28 -4.54
CA ASP A 46 -25.63 5.89 -5.94
C ASP A 46 -24.32 5.14 -6.25
N VAL A 47 -23.53 4.77 -5.23
CA VAL A 47 -22.26 4.02 -5.34
C VAL A 47 -22.41 2.65 -4.69
N ASP A 48 -22.04 1.60 -5.39
CA ASP A 48 -21.97 0.26 -4.83
C ASP A 48 -20.67 0.06 -4.05
N PHE A 49 -20.76 -0.47 -2.84
CA PHE A 49 -19.59 -0.72 -2.00
C PHE A 49 -19.33 -2.21 -1.81
N TYR A 50 -18.09 -2.59 -2.03
CA TYR A 50 -17.53 -3.90 -1.74
C TYR A 50 -16.48 -3.76 -0.65
N THR A 51 -16.63 -4.43 0.48
CA THR A 51 -15.68 -4.33 1.59
C THR A 51 -15.11 -5.69 1.95
N PHE A 52 -13.81 -5.85 1.80
CA PHE A 52 -13.09 -6.99 2.34
C PHE A 52 -12.54 -6.66 3.71
N VAL A 53 -12.79 -7.52 4.70
CA VAL A 53 -12.28 -7.36 6.07
C VAL A 53 -11.25 -8.45 6.35
N LYS A 54 -10.02 -8.06 6.63
CA LYS A 54 -8.93 -9.00 6.95
C LYS A 54 -9.13 -9.67 8.31
N GLU A 55 -9.58 -8.90 9.31
CA GLU A 55 -9.84 -9.40 10.65
C GLU A 55 -11.07 -10.30 10.63
N THR A 56 -10.86 -11.60 10.57
CA THR A 56 -11.91 -12.55 10.92
C THR A 56 -11.89 -12.71 12.43
N LYS A 57 -13.06 -12.62 13.06
CA LYS A 57 -13.27 -13.16 14.39
C LYS A 57 -13.27 -14.71 14.26
N GLU A 58 -12.11 -15.28 13.98
CA GLU A 58 -11.90 -16.67 14.33
C GLU A 58 -11.92 -16.72 15.84
N GLU A 59 -12.99 -17.23 16.42
CA GLU A 59 -12.94 -17.70 17.80
C GLU A 59 -11.78 -18.70 17.85
N PRO A 60 -10.74 -18.43 18.66
CA PRO A 60 -9.65 -19.38 18.77
C PRO A 60 -10.22 -20.66 19.40
N ASP A 61 -10.31 -21.73 18.61
CA ASP A 61 -10.71 -23.08 19.04
C ASP A 61 -9.73 -23.71 20.05
N SER A 62 -8.79 -22.94 20.56
CA SER A 62 -7.81 -23.37 21.54
C SER A 62 -8.22 -22.90 22.94
N PRO A 63 -8.44 -23.82 23.88
CA PRO A 63 -8.81 -23.50 25.26
C PRO A 63 -7.76 -22.65 26.01
N LEU A 64 -6.54 -22.51 25.49
CA LEU A 64 -5.46 -21.71 26.07
C LEU A 64 -5.62 -20.19 25.86
N VAL A 65 -6.45 -19.75 24.92
CA VAL A 65 -6.65 -18.31 24.61
C VAL A 65 -7.87 -17.72 25.35
N ARG A 66 -8.62 -18.55 26.08
CA ARG A 66 -9.83 -18.11 26.81
C ARG A 66 -9.57 -17.25 28.05
N ASN A 67 -8.30 -16.99 28.40
CA ASN A 67 -7.99 -16.17 29.57
C ASN A 67 -7.37 -14.82 29.15
N PRO A 68 -8.18 -13.74 29.00
CA PRO A 68 -7.70 -12.41 28.58
C PRO A 68 -6.70 -11.81 29.57
N PHE A 69 -6.67 -12.33 30.81
CA PHE A 69 -5.71 -11.92 31.83
C PHE A 69 -4.31 -12.47 31.57
N TYR A 70 -4.21 -13.70 31.06
CA TYR A 70 -2.94 -14.36 30.76
C TYR A 70 -2.26 -13.72 29.54
N TYR A 71 -3.03 -13.37 28.52
CA TYR A 71 -2.52 -12.68 27.32
C TYR A 71 -2.03 -11.26 27.63
N LYS A 72 -2.78 -10.50 28.45
CA LYS A 72 -2.35 -9.18 28.93
C LYS A 72 -1.09 -9.26 29.79
N TRP A 73 -0.96 -10.32 30.59
CA TRP A 73 0.20 -10.57 31.44
C TRP A 73 1.43 -10.95 30.60
N LEU A 74 1.31 -11.85 29.62
CA LEU A 74 2.38 -12.22 28.70
C LEU A 74 2.85 -11.02 27.86
N LYS A 75 1.93 -10.18 27.37
CA LYS A 75 2.27 -8.95 26.65
C LYS A 75 3.01 -7.96 27.54
N LYS A 76 2.59 -7.81 28.81
CA LYS A 76 3.31 -7.00 29.80
C LYS A 76 4.69 -7.57 30.13
N LEU A 77 4.81 -8.88 30.25
CA LEU A 77 6.08 -9.57 30.51
C LEU A 77 7.06 -9.37 29.35
N LYS A 78 6.60 -9.58 28.11
CA LYS A 78 7.40 -9.35 26.90
C LYS A 78 7.88 -7.90 26.80
N MET A 79 7.01 -6.91 27.00
CA MET A 79 7.38 -5.50 27.04
C MET A 79 8.31 -5.14 28.22
N SER A 80 8.17 -5.81 29.36
CA SER A 80 9.05 -5.60 30.52
C SER A 80 10.45 -6.16 30.28
N ILE A 81 10.56 -7.34 29.63
CA ILE A 81 11.83 -7.96 29.26
C ILE A 81 12.54 -7.12 28.19
N GLU A 82 11.81 -6.66 27.17
CA GLU A 82 12.36 -5.76 26.13
C GLU A 82 12.84 -4.43 26.70
N ARG A 83 12.11 -3.83 27.67
CA ARG A 83 12.54 -2.63 28.38
C ARG A 83 13.76 -2.88 29.26
N LYS A 84 13.85 -4.04 29.91
CA LYS A 84 14.99 -4.41 30.76
C LYS A 84 16.25 -4.69 29.93
N MET A 85 16.11 -5.40 28.81
CA MET A 85 17.19 -5.59 27.83
C MET A 85 17.65 -4.25 27.23
N ARG A 86 16.72 -3.37 26.83
CA ARG A 86 17.08 -2.01 26.37
C ARG A 86 17.82 -1.21 27.42
N ARG A 87 17.40 -1.29 28.70
CA ARG A 87 18.09 -0.57 29.79
C ARG A 87 19.49 -1.14 30.07
N GLN A 88 19.67 -2.46 30.00
CA GLN A 88 21.00 -3.08 30.16
C GLN A 88 21.92 -2.77 28.98
N LEU A 89 21.43 -2.74 27.75
CA LEU A 89 22.18 -2.31 26.57
C LEU A 89 22.56 -0.81 26.63
N LEU A 90 21.71 0.02 27.23
CA LEU A 90 21.96 1.46 27.39
C LEU A 90 22.88 1.79 28.60
N SER A 91 22.99 0.89 29.59
CA SER A 91 23.86 1.12 30.77
C SER A 91 25.30 0.66 30.55
N THR A 92 25.60 -0.08 29.48
CA THR A 92 26.94 -0.55 29.16
C THR A 92 27.69 0.31 28.14
N SER A 93 27.09 1.39 27.64
CA SER A 93 27.78 2.30 26.72
C SER A 93 27.82 3.73 27.21
N ASN A 94 29.02 4.18 27.64
CA ASN A 94 29.35 5.56 27.92
C ASN A 94 29.46 6.43 26.64
N SER A 95 28.85 6.01 25.51
CA SER A 95 28.90 6.75 24.26
C SER A 95 27.53 6.81 23.56
N THR A 96 26.59 7.54 24.16
CA THR A 96 25.35 7.94 23.48
C THR A 96 25.63 8.74 22.20
N VAL A 97 26.78 9.38 22.10
CA VAL A 97 27.21 10.15 20.94
C VAL A 97 27.69 9.23 19.80
N ASP A 98 28.33 8.09 20.10
CA ASP A 98 28.79 7.14 19.07
C ASP A 98 27.64 6.29 18.54
N LEU A 99 26.62 5.97 19.34
CA LEU A 99 25.41 5.26 18.90
C LEU A 99 24.57 6.08 17.89
N LEU A 100 24.66 7.41 17.94
CA LEU A 100 23.97 8.29 16.98
C LEU A 100 24.76 8.42 15.66
N LYS A 101 26.07 8.19 15.67
CA LYS A 101 26.91 8.26 14.45
C LYS A 101 26.72 7.07 13.51
N ASP A 102 26.30 5.90 14.03
CA ASP A 102 26.13 4.67 13.23
C ASP A 102 24.68 4.47 12.75
N LYS A 103 23.75 5.32 13.14
CA LYS A 103 22.35 5.19 12.71
C LYS A 103 22.09 5.95 11.41
N ASP A 104 21.86 5.22 10.36
CA ASP A 104 21.37 5.77 9.09
C ASP A 104 19.87 6.00 9.17
N PHE A 105 19.47 7.17 9.68
CA PHE A 105 18.07 7.55 9.87
C PHE A 105 17.28 7.56 8.56
N VAL A 106 17.92 7.88 7.44
CA VAL A 106 17.27 7.88 6.14
C VAL A 106 16.92 6.45 5.75
N ARG A 107 17.86 5.51 5.89
CA ARG A 107 17.62 4.09 5.62
C ARG A 107 16.53 3.51 6.53
N GLU A 108 16.54 3.81 7.83
CA GLU A 108 15.54 3.31 8.78
C GLU A 108 14.11 3.75 8.43
N LYS A 109 13.96 4.92 7.82
CA LYS A 109 12.67 5.49 7.40
C LYS A 109 12.35 5.27 5.93
N SER A 110 13.27 4.71 5.16
CA SER A 110 13.11 4.49 3.73
C SER A 110 11.94 3.55 3.44
N VAL A 111 11.23 3.83 2.36
CA VAL A 111 10.19 2.95 1.84
C VAL A 111 10.75 1.79 1.02
N LEU A 112 12.02 1.82 0.68
CA LEU A 112 12.67 0.82 -0.17
C LEU A 112 12.42 -0.63 0.26
N PRO A 113 12.53 -1.02 1.55
CA PRO A 113 12.22 -2.39 1.98
C PRO A 113 10.74 -2.78 1.81
N ASN A 114 9.85 -1.78 1.69
CA ASN A 114 8.42 -1.95 1.51
C ASN A 114 7.96 -1.84 0.05
N SER A 115 8.89 -1.55 -0.86
CA SER A 115 8.60 -1.38 -2.29
C SER A 115 8.70 -2.68 -3.09
N VAL A 116 9.12 -3.78 -2.46
CA VAL A 116 9.05 -5.12 -3.04
C VAL A 116 7.66 -5.71 -2.82
N TYR A 117 7.28 -6.68 -3.65
CA TYR A 117 6.02 -7.38 -3.51
C TYR A 117 5.82 -7.92 -2.10
N LYS A 118 4.65 -7.63 -1.53
CA LYS A 118 4.15 -8.27 -0.31
C LYS A 118 2.97 -9.14 -0.66
N GLU A 119 2.97 -10.34 -0.12
CA GLU A 119 1.88 -11.28 -0.31
C GLU A 119 0.56 -10.71 0.22
N PHE A 120 -0.46 -10.74 -0.62
CA PHE A 120 -1.82 -10.45 -0.21
C PHE A 120 -2.43 -11.63 0.53
N ASP A 121 -3.41 -11.36 1.38
CA ASP A 121 -4.30 -12.39 1.90
C ASP A 121 -4.98 -13.12 0.72
N THR A 122 -4.88 -14.43 0.65
CA THR A 122 -5.45 -15.23 -0.45
C THR A 122 -6.94 -15.00 -0.58
N ARG A 123 -7.66 -14.86 0.54
CA ARG A 123 -9.10 -14.55 0.57
C ARG A 123 -9.40 -13.20 -0.08
N TYR A 124 -8.49 -12.23 0.07
CA TYR A 124 -8.63 -10.93 -0.60
C TYR A 124 -8.48 -11.05 -2.11
N ILE A 125 -7.49 -11.83 -2.57
CA ILE A 125 -7.30 -12.09 -4.00
C ILE A 125 -8.53 -12.77 -4.60
N ASP A 126 -9.07 -13.80 -3.93
CA ASP A 126 -10.29 -14.50 -4.36
C ASP A 126 -11.48 -13.54 -4.41
N TYR A 127 -11.61 -12.66 -3.40
CA TYR A 127 -12.67 -11.68 -3.34
C TYR A 127 -12.57 -10.64 -4.47
N VAL A 128 -11.39 -10.05 -4.69
CA VAL A 128 -11.13 -9.11 -5.80
C VAL A 128 -11.42 -9.78 -7.14
N THR A 129 -10.92 -11.00 -7.34
CA THR A 129 -11.15 -11.75 -8.59
C THR A 129 -12.64 -11.97 -8.82
N LYS A 130 -13.37 -12.39 -7.79
CA LYS A 130 -14.83 -12.60 -7.89
C LYS A 130 -15.55 -11.30 -8.25
N VAL A 131 -15.25 -10.20 -7.58
CA VAL A 131 -15.88 -8.90 -7.84
C VAL A 131 -15.50 -8.41 -9.24
N ALA A 132 -14.23 -8.50 -9.64
CA ALA A 132 -13.76 -8.04 -10.95
C ALA A 132 -14.45 -8.75 -12.13
N HIS A 133 -15.02 -9.95 -11.93
CA HIS A 133 -15.73 -10.72 -12.96
C HIS A 133 -17.25 -10.47 -12.96
N THR A 134 -17.79 -9.56 -12.16
CA THR A 134 -19.24 -9.27 -12.15
C THR A 134 -19.73 -8.41 -13.32
N GLY A 135 -18.84 -7.93 -14.19
CA GLY A 135 -19.23 -7.27 -15.44
C GLY A 135 -18.95 -5.77 -15.48
N PHE A 136 -17.78 -5.34 -15.02
CA PHE A 136 -17.32 -3.94 -15.15
C PHE A 136 -16.75 -3.68 -16.56
N ASP A 137 -16.98 -2.48 -17.08
CA ASP A 137 -16.33 -1.97 -18.30
C ASP A 137 -14.92 -1.49 -18.01
N ILE A 138 -14.72 -0.87 -16.85
CA ILE A 138 -13.46 -0.26 -16.41
C ILE A 138 -13.19 -0.68 -14.96
N ILE A 139 -11.95 -1.07 -14.69
CA ILE A 139 -11.44 -1.30 -13.33
C ILE A 139 -10.24 -0.41 -13.10
N GLN A 140 -10.35 0.50 -12.13
CA GLN A 140 -9.27 1.38 -11.72
C GLN A 140 -8.67 0.89 -10.40
N VAL A 141 -7.34 0.84 -10.35
CA VAL A 141 -6.58 0.50 -9.14
C VAL A 141 -5.79 1.71 -8.69
N GLU A 142 -5.93 2.03 -7.43
CA GLU A 142 -5.28 3.16 -6.77
C GLU A 142 -4.18 2.65 -5.83
N PHE A 143 -3.13 3.45 -5.68
CA PHE A 143 -2.01 3.22 -4.77
C PHE A 143 -1.08 2.07 -5.12
N TYR A 144 0.21 2.33 -4.88
CA TYR A 144 1.31 1.40 -5.17
C TYR A 144 1.15 0.04 -4.48
N GLU A 145 0.62 0.03 -3.28
CA GLU A 145 0.42 -1.17 -2.47
C GLU A 145 -0.50 -2.20 -3.15
N LEU A 146 -1.36 -1.74 -4.06
CA LEU A 146 -2.31 -2.57 -4.80
C LEU A 146 -1.88 -2.87 -6.24
N ILE A 147 -0.72 -2.37 -6.68
CA ILE A 147 -0.24 -2.50 -8.07
C ILE A 147 -0.23 -3.95 -8.59
N ALA A 148 0.05 -4.92 -7.70
CA ALA A 148 0.07 -6.33 -8.05
C ALA A 148 -1.30 -6.93 -8.39
N LEU A 149 -2.41 -6.23 -8.09
CA LEU A 149 -3.75 -6.68 -8.50
C LEU A 149 -3.88 -6.79 -10.01
N GLY A 150 -3.09 -6.04 -10.79
CA GLY A 150 -3.05 -6.16 -12.24
C GLY A 150 -2.81 -7.59 -12.75
N TYR A 151 -2.19 -8.47 -11.95
CA TYR A 151 -1.96 -9.88 -12.32
C TYR A 151 -3.22 -10.76 -12.25
N VAL A 152 -4.26 -10.32 -11.54
CA VAL A 152 -5.50 -11.09 -11.31
C VAL A 152 -6.75 -10.45 -11.94
N LEU A 153 -6.62 -9.25 -12.50
CA LEU A 153 -7.71 -8.57 -13.17
C LEU A 153 -8.03 -9.24 -14.53
N PRO A 154 -9.31 -9.26 -14.95
CA PRO A 154 -9.73 -9.86 -16.22
C PRO A 154 -9.20 -9.06 -17.41
N GLN A 155 -8.67 -9.77 -18.42
CA GLN A 155 -8.01 -9.16 -19.59
C GLN A 155 -8.99 -8.48 -20.56
N ASN A 156 -10.27 -8.84 -20.54
CA ASN A 156 -11.31 -8.25 -21.38
C ASN A 156 -11.85 -6.91 -20.88
N VAL A 157 -11.48 -6.50 -19.66
CA VAL A 157 -11.89 -5.23 -19.05
C VAL A 157 -10.83 -4.14 -19.30
N GLN A 158 -11.23 -2.87 -19.36
CA GLN A 158 -10.29 -1.76 -19.40
C GLN A 158 -9.72 -1.55 -18.00
N THR A 159 -8.43 -1.78 -17.84
CA THR A 159 -7.74 -1.66 -16.54
C THR A 159 -6.91 -0.39 -16.49
N ILE A 160 -7.09 0.40 -15.45
CA ILE A 160 -6.39 1.66 -15.21
C ILE A 160 -5.61 1.54 -13.91
N PHE A 161 -4.35 1.98 -13.89
CA PHE A 161 -3.59 2.19 -12.67
C PHE A 161 -3.32 3.68 -12.48
N VAL A 162 -3.71 4.24 -11.33
CA VAL A 162 -3.38 5.63 -10.98
C VAL A 162 -2.11 5.64 -10.14
N HIS A 163 -1.06 6.19 -10.71
CA HIS A 163 0.27 6.20 -10.15
C HIS A 163 0.51 7.50 -9.36
N HIS A 164 0.34 7.44 -8.05
CA HIS A 164 0.46 8.62 -7.18
C HIS A 164 1.91 9.08 -6.97
N GLU A 165 2.88 8.19 -7.09
CA GLU A 165 4.31 8.50 -6.99
C GLU A 165 5.13 7.46 -7.75
N LEU A 166 6.17 7.89 -8.45
CA LEU A 166 7.13 6.98 -9.10
C LEU A 166 8.01 6.34 -8.03
N ARG A 167 7.62 5.15 -7.59
CA ARG A 167 8.25 4.49 -6.45
C ARG A 167 9.73 4.18 -6.71
N TYR A 168 10.10 3.81 -7.93
CA TYR A 168 11.49 3.57 -8.28
C TYR A 168 12.35 4.84 -8.18
N ILE A 169 11.82 6.01 -8.55
CA ILE A 169 12.54 7.29 -8.41
C ILE A 169 12.69 7.65 -6.94
N ARG A 170 11.62 7.50 -6.16
CA ARG A 170 11.69 7.74 -4.71
C ARG A 170 12.72 6.84 -4.04
N ASN A 171 12.70 5.55 -4.35
CA ASN A 171 13.65 4.58 -3.82
C ASN A 171 15.10 4.93 -4.17
N GLU A 172 15.36 5.34 -5.42
CA GLU A 172 16.68 5.77 -5.87
C GLU A 172 17.15 7.02 -5.11
N ASN A 173 16.28 8.03 -5.00
CA ASN A 173 16.58 9.26 -4.27
C ASN A 173 16.85 8.98 -2.78
N GLU A 174 16.03 8.16 -2.12
CA GLU A 174 16.25 7.78 -0.72
C GLU A 174 17.56 7.00 -0.55
N MET A 175 17.86 6.05 -1.44
CA MET A 175 19.10 5.25 -1.40
C MET A 175 20.35 6.12 -1.58
N ASN A 176 20.28 7.14 -2.42
CA ASN A 176 21.40 8.08 -2.64
C ASN A 176 21.68 8.97 -1.41
N LEU A 177 20.74 9.05 -0.47
CA LEU A 177 20.89 9.77 0.80
C LEU A 177 21.40 8.86 1.94
N PHE A 178 21.58 7.56 1.71
CA PHE A 178 22.12 6.65 2.72
C PHE A 178 23.59 6.97 3.00
N GLN A 179 24.00 6.85 4.24
CA GLN A 179 25.41 7.07 4.64
C GLN A 179 26.38 6.15 3.89
N ALA A 180 25.95 4.90 3.62
CA ALA A 180 26.68 3.96 2.80
C ALA A 180 25.69 3.01 2.11
N ILE A 181 25.78 2.87 0.80
CA ILE A 181 24.92 1.96 0.04
C ILE A 181 25.45 0.53 0.20
N ARG A 182 24.65 -0.36 0.78
CA ARG A 182 24.97 -1.79 0.97
C ARG A 182 24.56 -2.60 -0.27
N PRO A 183 25.17 -3.78 -0.51
CA PRO A 183 24.72 -4.68 -1.57
C PRO A 183 23.23 -5.06 -1.45
N SER A 184 22.71 -5.22 -0.22
CA SER A 184 21.29 -5.46 0.04
C SER A 184 20.38 -4.31 -0.38
N ASP A 185 20.80 -3.05 -0.21
CA ASP A 185 20.04 -1.88 -0.63
C ASP A 185 19.91 -1.86 -2.15
N ARG A 186 21.02 -2.11 -2.86
CA ARG A 186 21.03 -2.20 -4.34
C ARG A 186 20.17 -3.35 -4.83
N MET A 187 20.24 -4.51 -4.20
CA MET A 187 19.42 -5.66 -4.55
C MET A 187 17.94 -5.32 -4.36
N ASN A 188 17.55 -4.77 -3.21
CA ASN A 188 16.17 -4.38 -2.94
C ASN A 188 15.66 -3.34 -3.94
N PHE A 189 16.50 -2.36 -4.30
CA PHE A 189 16.17 -1.36 -5.31
C PHE A 189 15.90 -1.98 -6.68
N LEU A 190 16.79 -2.86 -7.15
CA LEU A 190 16.63 -3.49 -8.44
C LEU A 190 15.40 -4.40 -8.49
N VAL A 191 15.17 -5.19 -7.43
CA VAL A 191 13.99 -6.05 -7.32
C VAL A 191 12.70 -5.21 -7.26
N ALA A 192 12.68 -4.12 -6.49
CA ALA A 192 11.52 -3.23 -6.41
C ALA A 192 11.24 -2.55 -7.77
N LYS A 193 12.29 -2.10 -8.45
CA LYS A 193 12.18 -1.49 -9.78
C LYS A 193 11.63 -2.47 -10.81
N ASP A 194 12.18 -3.69 -10.86
CA ASP A 194 11.72 -4.73 -11.77
C ASP A 194 10.26 -5.15 -11.47
N PHE A 195 9.91 -5.27 -10.19
CA PHE A 195 8.53 -5.54 -9.77
C PHE A 195 7.57 -4.46 -10.24
N GLU A 196 7.88 -3.18 -10.00
CA GLU A 196 7.04 -2.05 -10.41
C GLU A 196 6.83 -2.04 -11.93
N TRP A 197 7.92 -2.22 -12.70
CA TRP A 197 7.87 -2.30 -14.16
C TRP A 197 6.96 -3.42 -14.65
N ASN A 198 7.15 -4.63 -14.13
CA ASN A 198 6.35 -5.79 -14.53
C ASN A 198 4.87 -5.67 -14.15
N ALA A 199 4.58 -5.09 -12.98
CA ALA A 199 3.22 -4.88 -12.51
C ALA A 199 2.49 -3.84 -13.36
N LEU A 200 3.14 -2.73 -13.71
CA LEU A 200 2.57 -1.68 -14.58
C LEU A 200 2.23 -2.20 -15.98
N GLN A 201 2.98 -3.16 -16.51
CA GLN A 201 2.68 -3.78 -17.81
C GLN A 201 1.36 -4.59 -17.83
N LYS A 202 0.78 -4.87 -16.66
CA LYS A 202 -0.50 -5.59 -16.55
C LYS A 202 -1.71 -4.68 -16.75
N TYR A 203 -1.51 -3.37 -16.69
CA TYR A 203 -2.57 -2.39 -16.88
C TYR A 203 -2.59 -1.88 -18.32
N LYS A 204 -3.79 -1.74 -18.89
CA LYS A 204 -3.98 -1.17 -20.22
C LYS A 204 -3.69 0.32 -20.24
N HIS A 205 -4.05 1.02 -19.18
CA HIS A 205 -3.90 2.45 -19.03
C HIS A 205 -3.20 2.79 -17.72
N ILE A 206 -2.38 3.84 -17.74
CA ILE A 206 -1.72 4.37 -16.56
C ILE A 206 -1.99 5.86 -16.49
N ILE A 207 -2.35 6.37 -15.33
CA ILE A 207 -2.53 7.79 -15.06
C ILE A 207 -1.44 8.24 -14.10
N ALA A 208 -0.62 9.20 -14.51
CA ALA A 208 0.34 9.89 -13.66
C ALA A 208 -0.25 11.22 -13.17
N LEU A 209 0.20 11.72 -12.03
CA LEU A 209 -0.33 12.98 -11.47
C LEU A 209 0.23 14.23 -12.15
N THR A 210 1.37 14.12 -12.82
CA THR A 210 2.00 15.25 -13.53
C THR A 210 2.47 14.83 -14.91
N GLU A 211 2.63 15.83 -15.81
CA GLU A 211 3.20 15.58 -17.12
C GLU A 211 4.66 15.11 -17.04
N VAL A 212 5.40 15.57 -16.04
CA VAL A 212 6.78 15.10 -15.79
C VAL A 212 6.79 13.61 -15.44
N ASP A 213 5.90 13.18 -14.55
CA ASP A 213 5.78 11.76 -14.17
C ASP A 213 5.33 10.91 -15.37
N ARG A 214 4.42 11.44 -16.21
CA ARG A 214 3.99 10.78 -17.44
C ARG A 214 5.17 10.50 -18.37
N LEU A 215 5.99 11.52 -18.62
CA LEU A 215 7.18 11.37 -19.48
C LEU A 215 8.20 10.39 -18.90
N LEU A 216 8.42 10.45 -17.59
CA LEU A 216 9.31 9.51 -16.90
C LEU A 216 8.78 8.07 -16.98
N LEU A 217 7.47 7.86 -16.78
CA LEU A 217 6.84 6.55 -16.95
C LEU A 217 6.92 6.06 -18.39
N ALA A 218 6.64 6.90 -19.38
CA ALA A 218 6.76 6.55 -20.78
C ALA A 218 8.17 6.09 -21.15
N SER A 219 9.18 6.83 -20.71
CA SER A 219 10.59 6.46 -20.87
C SER A 219 10.92 5.14 -20.15
N TYR A 220 10.43 4.97 -18.92
CA TYR A 220 10.67 3.79 -18.10
C TYR A 220 10.04 2.54 -18.68
N LEU A 221 8.80 2.64 -19.17
CA LEU A 221 8.05 1.51 -19.74
C LEU A 221 8.37 1.25 -21.22
N GLY A 222 9.10 2.17 -21.88
CA GLY A 222 9.41 2.08 -23.30
C GLY A 222 8.18 2.23 -24.21
N ARG A 223 7.12 2.90 -23.73
CA ARG A 223 5.90 3.18 -24.49
C ARG A 223 5.30 4.50 -24.04
N GLU A 224 4.68 5.22 -24.98
CA GLU A 224 3.92 6.45 -24.68
C GLU A 224 2.41 6.23 -24.70
N ASP A 225 1.96 5.26 -25.49
CA ASP A 225 0.55 4.95 -25.64
C ASP A 225 -0.07 4.51 -24.30
N HIS A 226 -1.28 5.05 -24.06
CA HIS A 226 -2.08 4.72 -22.86
C HIS A 226 -1.47 5.15 -21.51
N ILE A 227 -0.55 6.12 -21.55
CA ILE A 227 -0.04 6.80 -20.34
C ILE A 227 -0.49 8.24 -20.38
N TYR A 228 -1.26 8.66 -19.39
CA TYR A 228 -1.90 9.96 -19.33
C TYR A 228 -1.40 10.75 -18.13
N ALA A 229 -1.38 12.08 -18.25
CA ALA A 229 -1.22 12.96 -17.11
C ALA A 229 -2.59 13.48 -16.68
N SER A 230 -2.89 13.36 -15.40
CA SER A 230 -4.05 13.98 -14.79
C SER A 230 -3.57 14.78 -13.59
N PRO A 231 -3.54 16.11 -13.68
CA PRO A 231 -3.10 16.91 -12.55
C PRO A 231 -3.99 16.62 -11.36
N ALA A 232 -3.38 16.32 -10.22
CA ALA A 232 -4.11 16.23 -8.96
C ALA A 232 -4.79 17.57 -8.73
N VAL A 233 -6.11 17.56 -8.62
CA VAL A 233 -6.85 18.73 -8.16
C VAL A 233 -6.55 18.83 -6.67
N VAL A 234 -5.73 19.80 -6.30
CA VAL A 234 -5.38 20.11 -4.92
C VAL A 234 -6.44 21.06 -4.37
#